data_670d44f460e0e97c50d554884ede8361
#
_entry.id   670d44f460e0e97c50d554884ede8361
#
_cell.length_a   1.000
_cell.length_b   1.000
_cell.length_c   1.000
_cell.angle_alpha   90.00
_cell.angle_beta   90.00
_cell.angle_gamma   90.00
#
_symmetry.space_group_name_H-M   'P 1'
#
loop_
_entity.id
_entity.type
_entity.pdbx_description
1 polymer ?
#
loop_
_entity_poly.entity_id
_entity_poly.type
_entity_poly.pdbx_seq_one_letter_code
_entity_poly.pdbx_strand_id
1 'polypeptide(L)'
;MDRRKFLRNGSLTGIGLTAIGSWPRAYGAPGSNSTKKTTALNLEEITIQALQSKMQSGEESSVSITKAYLERIKEIDKAGPMLNSIIELNPESISIAEGLDLERRNGKVRGPLHGIPILVKDNINTGDQMLTTAGSLALVGNRAKEDAFVMKRLRDAGVVLLGKTNLSEWANFRSSHSCSGWSSRGGQTKSPYILDRNPSGSSAGSGSAGAANLSAICVGTETDGSVVSPASVNALVGIKPTVGLWSRTGIIPISATQDTAGPMTRSVQDAAILLGAGTGVDESDPVTNESIGKSTKDYTVYLKKDGLKGKRIGIEKSHLTGNPDLVSLLRAAMTVMETQGATIVEVDVLTPLKLLGTPNIRFCYMNLKTG
;
A
#
# COMPACT_ATOMS: atom_id res chain seq x y z
N MET A 1 -17.56 13.27 -3.05
CA MET A 1 -17.20 13.87 -1.73
C MET A 1 -15.72 14.21 -1.79
N ASP A 2 -15.33 15.45 -1.50
CA ASP A 2 -13.92 15.85 -1.58
C ASP A 2 -13.11 15.11 -0.51
N ARG A 3 -12.02 14.44 -0.93
CA ARG A 3 -11.08 13.70 -0.07
C ARG A 3 -10.61 14.54 1.13
N ARG A 4 -10.36 15.84 0.90
CA ARG A 4 -9.94 16.79 1.93
C ARG A 4 -11.01 17.04 3.00
N LYS A 5 -12.29 17.04 2.62
CA LYS A 5 -13.41 17.25 3.57
C LYS A 5 -13.65 16.03 4.45
N PHE A 6 -13.50 14.80 3.91
CA PHE A 6 -13.66 13.57 4.67
C PHE A 6 -12.61 13.43 5.79
N LEU A 7 -11.34 13.67 5.46
CA LEU A 7 -10.23 13.52 6.41
C LEU A 7 -10.24 14.62 7.50
N ARG A 8 -10.72 15.81 7.17
CA ARG A 8 -10.82 16.94 8.12
C ARG A 8 -11.96 16.76 9.13
N ASN A 9 -13.07 16.18 8.73
CA ASN A 9 -14.23 16.00 9.62
C ASN A 9 -14.07 14.85 10.61
N GLY A 10 -13.21 13.86 10.32
CA GLY A 10 -12.88 12.78 11.27
C GLY A 10 -12.05 13.23 12.47
N SER A 11 -11.43 14.41 12.42
CA SER A 11 -10.56 14.94 13.46
C SER A 11 -11.25 15.90 14.46
N LEU A 12 -12.54 16.22 14.28
CA LEU A 12 -13.22 17.30 15.02
C LEU A 12 -14.25 16.84 16.07
N THR A 13 -14.47 15.54 16.29
CA THR A 13 -15.51 15.04 17.20
C THR A 13 -15.04 14.69 18.61
N GLY A 14 -13.88 15.16 19.02
CA GLY A 14 -13.26 14.82 20.30
C GLY A 14 -13.08 15.98 21.30
N ILE A 15 -13.98 16.99 21.36
CA ILE A 15 -13.93 18.01 22.43
C ILE A 15 -15.30 18.14 23.08
N GLY A 16 -15.44 17.52 24.23
CA GLY A 16 -16.59 17.63 25.13
C GLY A 16 -16.16 18.07 26.53
N LEU A 17 -16.58 19.25 26.90
CA LEU A 17 -16.85 19.78 28.26
C LEU A 17 -15.87 19.49 29.40
N THR A 18 -15.23 20.54 29.89
CA THR A 18 -14.85 20.63 31.31
C THR A 18 -15.23 21.97 31.91
N ALA A 19 -15.81 21.87 33.09
CA ALA A 19 -16.37 22.93 33.87
C ALA A 19 -15.36 23.86 34.54
N ILE A 20 -15.81 25.07 34.78
CA ILE A 20 -15.11 26.19 35.40
C ILE A 20 -14.89 25.91 36.90
N GLY A 21 -13.66 26.04 37.33
CA GLY A 21 -13.28 26.13 38.73
C GLY A 21 -12.15 27.14 38.92
N SER A 22 -12.46 28.27 39.54
CA SER A 22 -11.55 29.36 39.90
C SER A 22 -10.76 29.04 41.16
N TRP A 23 -9.42 29.15 41.13
CA TRP A 23 -8.56 29.26 42.31
C TRP A 23 -7.34 30.16 42.06
N PRO A 24 -6.74 30.77 43.13
CA PRO A 24 -6.04 32.02 43.01
C PRO A 24 -4.54 31.92 42.68
N ARG A 25 -4.04 33.07 42.19
CA ARG A 25 -2.64 33.33 41.83
C ARG A 25 -1.66 33.14 43.00
N ALA A 26 -0.57 32.38 42.76
CA ALA A 26 0.70 32.49 43.45
C ALA A 26 1.77 33.00 42.49
N TYR A 27 2.47 34.07 42.91
CA TYR A 27 3.61 34.65 42.18
C TYR A 27 4.83 33.72 42.30
N GLY A 28 5.43 33.37 41.17
CA GLY A 28 6.70 32.66 41.07
C GLY A 28 7.40 33.00 39.75
N ALA A 29 8.67 33.36 39.82
CA ALA A 29 9.52 33.98 38.82
C ALA A 29 9.70 33.18 37.49
N PRO A 30 10.19 33.83 36.39
CA PRO A 30 10.09 33.31 35.04
C PRO A 30 11.21 32.32 34.72
N GLY A 31 10.87 31.06 34.61
CA GLY A 31 11.64 30.08 33.85
C GLY A 31 11.06 29.99 32.45
N SER A 32 11.72 30.53 31.44
CA SER A 32 11.31 30.42 30.08
C SER A 32 11.59 29.01 29.55
N ASN A 33 10.74 28.06 29.87
CA ASN A 33 10.63 26.83 29.07
C ASN A 33 9.65 27.11 27.93
N SER A 34 10.19 27.53 26.81
CA SER A 34 9.52 27.47 25.52
C SER A 34 9.17 26.00 25.22
N THR A 35 8.05 25.52 25.70
CA THR A 35 7.44 24.31 25.17
C THR A 35 7.04 24.63 23.73
N LYS A 36 7.90 24.27 22.77
CA LYS A 36 7.48 24.14 21.37
C LYS A 36 6.21 23.29 21.40
N LYS A 37 5.06 23.90 21.13
CA LYS A 37 3.84 23.15 20.75
C LYS A 37 4.24 22.31 19.55
N THR A 38 4.54 21.05 19.76
CA THR A 38 4.72 20.09 18.69
C THR A 38 3.36 19.98 18.01
N THR A 39 3.20 20.65 16.88
CA THR A 39 2.07 20.40 15.98
C THR A 39 2.15 18.92 15.62
N ALA A 40 1.06 18.17 15.84
CA ALA A 40 1.01 16.75 15.49
C ALA A 40 1.39 16.58 14.02
N LEU A 41 2.19 15.56 13.71
CA LEU A 41 2.62 15.24 12.34
C LEU A 41 1.40 15.06 11.43
N ASN A 42 1.29 15.90 10.40
CA ASN A 42 0.26 15.72 9.38
C ASN A 42 0.67 14.57 8.44
N LEU A 43 -0.06 13.45 8.52
CA LEU A 43 0.15 12.26 7.70
C LEU A 43 -0.63 12.32 6.37
N GLU A 44 -1.46 13.32 6.15
CA GLU A 44 -2.30 13.42 4.96
C GLU A 44 -1.42 13.60 3.71
N GLU A 45 -1.51 12.63 2.79
CA GLU A 45 -0.79 12.60 1.50
C GLU A 45 0.74 12.72 1.61
N ILE A 46 1.32 12.46 2.78
CA ILE A 46 2.74 12.58 2.99
C ILE A 46 3.51 11.53 2.16
N THR A 47 4.58 11.97 1.49
CA THR A 47 5.42 11.13 0.63
C THR A 47 6.62 10.57 1.40
N ILE A 48 7.24 9.51 0.87
CA ILE A 48 8.52 8.99 1.38
C ILE A 48 9.55 10.11 1.46
N GLN A 49 9.66 10.93 0.42
CA GLN A 49 10.63 12.02 0.37
C GLN A 49 10.39 13.05 1.50
N ALA A 50 9.14 13.43 1.76
CA ALA A 50 8.81 14.36 2.84
C ALA A 50 9.13 13.77 4.22
N LEU A 51 8.82 12.48 4.43
CA LEU A 51 9.19 11.77 5.67
C LEU A 51 10.71 11.70 5.85
N GLN A 52 11.47 11.40 4.79
CA GLN A 52 12.93 11.39 4.85
C GLN A 52 13.50 12.77 5.18
N SER A 53 12.97 13.84 4.57
CA SER A 53 13.38 15.22 4.85
C SER A 53 13.16 15.59 6.32
N LYS A 54 12.02 15.20 6.91
CA LYS A 54 11.71 15.42 8.32
C LYS A 54 12.63 14.63 9.26
N MET A 55 12.96 13.39 8.92
CA MET A 55 13.92 12.59 9.69
C MET A 55 15.35 13.13 9.57
N GLN A 56 15.72 13.64 8.40
CA GLN A 56 17.04 14.23 8.16
C GLN A 56 17.23 15.55 8.90
N SER A 57 16.19 16.39 8.97
CA SER A 57 16.22 17.65 9.73
C SER A 57 16.14 17.46 11.25
N GLY A 58 15.79 16.25 11.72
CA GLY A 58 15.51 15.97 13.13
C GLY A 58 14.15 16.50 13.61
N GLU A 59 13.28 16.98 12.71
CA GLU A 59 11.89 17.35 13.04
C GLU A 59 11.10 16.14 13.50
N GLU A 60 11.31 15.00 12.85
CA GLU A 60 10.69 13.72 13.19
C GLU A 60 11.76 12.63 13.30
N SER A 61 11.39 11.51 13.91
CA SER A 61 12.15 10.27 13.92
C SER A 61 11.32 9.13 13.36
N SER A 62 11.94 7.99 13.05
CA SER A 62 11.20 6.79 12.66
C SER A 62 10.21 6.38 13.76
N VAL A 63 10.59 6.52 15.04
CA VAL A 63 9.71 6.25 16.19
C VAL A 63 8.52 7.18 16.22
N SER A 64 8.72 8.50 16.07
CA SER A 64 7.60 9.47 16.12
C SER A 64 6.62 9.26 14.96
N ILE A 65 7.14 9.02 13.75
CA ILE A 65 6.33 8.70 12.57
C ILE A 65 5.54 7.40 12.77
N THR A 66 6.18 6.35 13.28
CA THR A 66 5.53 5.07 13.57
C THR A 66 4.40 5.23 14.57
N LYS A 67 4.63 5.95 15.67
CA LYS A 67 3.60 6.25 16.68
C LYS A 67 2.42 7.02 16.09
N ALA A 68 2.68 8.01 15.24
CA ALA A 68 1.62 8.78 14.57
C ALA A 68 0.73 7.89 13.67
N TYR A 69 1.33 6.96 12.92
CA TYR A 69 0.55 5.99 12.14
C TYR A 69 -0.24 5.02 13.01
N LEU A 70 0.34 4.50 14.08
CA LEU A 70 -0.36 3.58 15.00
C LEU A 70 -1.55 4.25 15.68
N GLU A 71 -1.43 5.51 16.10
CA GLU A 71 -2.57 6.25 16.66
C GLU A 71 -3.66 6.49 15.61
N ARG A 72 -3.28 6.89 14.39
CA ARG A 72 -4.23 7.06 13.29
C ARG A 72 -4.96 5.74 12.93
N ILE A 73 -4.25 4.61 12.97
CA ILE A 73 -4.87 3.27 12.78
C ILE A 73 -5.93 3.03 13.86
N LYS A 74 -5.63 3.31 15.10
CA LYS A 74 -6.56 3.15 16.22
C LYS A 74 -7.81 4.01 16.04
N GLU A 75 -7.64 5.27 15.61
CA GLU A 75 -8.75 6.22 15.44
C GLU A 75 -9.65 5.92 14.24
N ILE A 76 -9.09 5.45 13.13
CA ILE A 76 -9.78 5.36 11.84
C ILE A 76 -10.09 3.91 11.45
N ASP A 77 -9.17 2.99 11.69
CA ASP A 77 -9.33 1.58 11.27
C ASP A 77 -10.09 0.76 12.33
N LYS A 78 -9.84 1.01 13.63
CA LYS A 78 -10.42 0.24 14.73
C LYS A 78 -11.53 0.99 15.47
N ALA A 79 -11.62 2.30 15.30
CA ALA A 79 -12.69 3.15 15.81
C ALA A 79 -13.18 4.09 14.71
N GLY A 80 -14.05 5.05 15.04
CA GLY A 80 -14.61 6.02 14.09
C GLY A 80 -15.23 5.35 12.85
N PRO A 81 -14.69 5.56 11.64
CA PRO A 81 -15.17 4.94 10.41
C PRO A 81 -15.10 3.41 10.41
N MET A 82 -14.22 2.83 11.21
CA MET A 82 -14.00 1.37 11.32
C MET A 82 -13.79 0.74 9.95
N LEU A 83 -12.70 1.16 9.28
CA LEU A 83 -12.37 0.69 7.93
C LEU A 83 -12.05 -0.80 7.88
N ASN A 84 -11.54 -1.33 9.00
CA ASN A 84 -11.20 -2.74 9.13
C ASN A 84 -10.23 -3.23 8.04
N SER A 85 -9.27 -2.38 7.70
CA SER A 85 -8.28 -2.61 6.66
C SER A 85 -7.05 -3.37 7.18
N ILE A 86 -6.81 -3.36 8.49
CA ILE A 86 -5.68 -4.01 9.14
C ILE A 86 -6.19 -5.20 9.94
N ILE A 87 -5.63 -6.39 9.68
CA ILE A 87 -6.02 -7.64 10.33
C ILE A 87 -5.17 -7.92 11.58
N GLU A 88 -3.91 -7.48 11.58
CA GLU A 88 -2.97 -7.67 12.69
C GLU A 88 -1.91 -6.56 12.71
N LEU A 89 -1.59 -6.05 13.90
CA LEU A 89 -0.49 -5.09 14.09
C LEU A 89 0.76 -5.81 14.55
N ASN A 90 1.92 -5.32 14.10
CA ASN A 90 3.22 -5.82 14.52
C ASN A 90 3.58 -5.29 15.91
N PRO A 91 3.69 -6.13 16.95
CA PRO A 91 4.06 -5.70 18.28
C PRO A 91 5.48 -5.14 18.36
N GLU A 92 6.34 -5.45 17.38
CA GLU A 92 7.74 -5.05 17.33
C GLU A 92 7.97 -3.75 16.54
N SER A 93 6.92 -3.14 15.98
CA SER A 93 7.04 -1.96 15.09
C SER A 93 7.81 -0.79 15.72
N ILE A 94 7.61 -0.52 17.02
CA ILE A 94 8.32 0.55 17.73
C ILE A 94 9.80 0.20 17.93
N SER A 95 10.12 -1.02 18.38
CA SER A 95 11.52 -1.44 18.58
C SER A 95 12.31 -1.49 17.27
N ILE A 96 11.66 -1.86 16.16
CA ILE A 96 12.25 -1.76 14.82
C ILE A 96 12.57 -0.30 14.48
N ALA A 97 11.64 0.62 14.74
CA ALA A 97 11.84 2.05 14.48
C ALA A 97 12.97 2.63 15.34
N GLU A 98 13.06 2.23 16.63
CA GLU A 98 14.15 2.63 17.54
C GLU A 98 15.52 2.17 17.03
N GLY A 99 15.62 0.93 16.54
CA GLY A 99 16.84 0.41 15.93
C GLY A 99 17.27 1.20 14.68
N LEU A 100 16.32 1.56 13.82
CA LEU A 100 16.58 2.35 12.61
C LEU A 100 16.96 3.82 12.96
N ASP A 101 16.35 4.41 13.97
CA ASP A 101 16.77 5.73 14.47
C ASP A 101 18.18 5.69 15.05
N LEU A 102 18.58 4.61 15.73
CA LEU A 102 19.95 4.43 16.19
C LEU A 102 20.94 4.30 15.04
N GLU A 103 20.59 3.50 13.99
CA GLU A 103 21.41 3.42 12.78
C GLU A 103 21.61 4.80 12.14
N ARG A 104 20.52 5.58 11.99
CA ARG A 104 20.56 6.93 11.41
C ARG A 104 21.46 7.86 12.23
N ARG A 105 21.36 7.86 13.57
CA ARG A 105 22.25 8.65 14.45
C ARG A 105 23.72 8.29 14.29
N ASN A 106 24.00 7.02 13.98
CA ASN A 106 25.36 6.52 13.72
C ASN A 106 25.80 6.72 12.25
N GLY A 107 25.09 7.55 11.47
CA GLY A 107 25.41 7.84 10.08
C GLY A 107 25.04 6.73 9.08
N LYS A 108 24.36 5.67 9.53
CA LYS A 108 23.95 4.57 8.65
C LYS A 108 22.50 4.75 8.20
N VAL A 109 22.31 5.18 6.95
CA VAL A 109 21.01 5.24 6.28
C VAL A 109 21.02 4.25 5.12
N ARG A 110 20.11 3.27 5.16
CA ARG A 110 20.07 2.16 4.19
C ARG A 110 19.52 2.55 2.81
N GLY A 111 18.87 3.71 2.71
CA GLY A 111 18.28 4.23 1.47
C GLY A 111 16.96 4.96 1.72
N PRO A 112 16.17 5.22 0.67
CA PRO A 112 14.95 6.03 0.76
C PRO A 112 13.86 5.41 1.63
N LEU A 113 13.89 4.11 1.90
CA LEU A 113 12.91 3.43 2.76
C LEU A 113 13.36 3.31 4.22
N HIS A 114 14.54 3.78 4.59
CA HIS A 114 15.06 3.68 5.95
C HIS A 114 14.18 4.44 6.96
N GLY A 115 13.54 3.71 7.87
CA GLY A 115 12.64 4.26 8.87
C GLY A 115 11.21 4.54 8.37
N ILE A 116 10.84 4.11 7.16
CA ILE A 116 9.52 4.34 6.58
C ILE A 116 8.54 3.24 7.00
N PRO A 117 7.38 3.60 7.61
CA PRO A 117 6.35 2.64 7.98
C PRO A 117 5.60 2.08 6.78
N ILE A 118 5.44 0.74 6.75
CA ILE A 118 4.72 0.02 5.71
C ILE A 118 3.70 -0.96 6.28
N LEU A 119 2.70 -1.31 5.46
CA LEU A 119 1.75 -2.39 5.69
C LEU A 119 1.85 -3.41 4.55
N VAL A 120 1.70 -4.70 4.87
CA VAL A 120 1.75 -5.77 3.87
C VAL A 120 0.53 -6.68 3.97
N LYS A 121 0.09 -7.24 2.85
CA LYS A 121 -1.06 -8.15 2.78
C LYS A 121 -0.82 -9.44 3.56
N ASP A 122 -1.85 -9.95 4.23
CA ASP A 122 -1.78 -11.11 5.14
C ASP A 122 -1.54 -12.49 4.45
N ASN A 123 -1.23 -12.50 3.18
CA ASN A 123 -0.75 -13.69 2.48
C ASN A 123 0.77 -13.65 2.19
N ILE A 124 1.48 -12.62 2.68
CA ILE A 124 2.93 -12.48 2.57
C ILE A 124 3.56 -12.87 3.91
N ASN A 125 4.45 -13.84 3.90
CA ASN A 125 5.13 -14.30 5.10
C ASN A 125 6.00 -13.20 5.72
N THR A 126 5.91 -13.09 7.04
CA THR A 126 6.81 -12.29 7.87
C THR A 126 7.35 -13.16 8.99
N GLY A 127 8.67 -13.28 9.10
CA GLY A 127 9.37 -14.10 10.08
C GLY A 127 9.43 -13.41 11.44
N ASP A 128 8.28 -12.99 11.96
CA ASP A 128 8.09 -12.29 13.22
C ASP A 128 6.93 -12.91 14.03
N GLN A 129 6.37 -12.18 14.98
CA GLN A 129 5.31 -12.71 15.84
C GLN A 129 3.92 -12.73 15.17
N MET A 130 3.76 -12.06 14.02
CA MET A 130 2.48 -12.02 13.32
C MET A 130 2.19 -13.32 12.56
N LEU A 131 0.90 -13.55 12.34
CA LEU A 131 0.43 -14.70 11.55
C LEU A 131 0.45 -14.36 10.04
N THR A 132 0.46 -15.41 9.23
CA THR A 132 0.19 -15.34 7.79
C THR A 132 -0.95 -16.29 7.50
N THR A 133 -2.15 -15.73 7.24
CA THR A 133 -3.37 -16.55 7.23
C THR A 133 -4.18 -16.45 5.94
N ALA A 134 -3.79 -15.61 4.97
CA ALA A 134 -4.64 -15.27 3.83
C ALA A 134 -6.08 -14.88 4.25
N GLY A 135 -6.23 -14.29 5.45
CA GLY A 135 -7.50 -13.92 6.04
C GLY A 135 -8.34 -15.09 6.59
N SER A 136 -7.84 -16.32 6.53
CA SER A 136 -8.62 -17.51 6.87
C SER A 136 -8.45 -17.92 8.34
N LEU A 137 -9.55 -18.26 9.01
CA LEU A 137 -9.53 -18.89 10.33
C LEU A 137 -8.85 -20.25 10.32
N ALA A 138 -8.81 -20.96 9.19
CA ALA A 138 -8.14 -22.25 9.06
C ALA A 138 -6.62 -22.17 9.25
N LEU A 139 -6.01 -21.00 9.03
CA LEU A 139 -4.59 -20.74 9.22
C LEU A 139 -4.26 -19.95 10.49
N VAL A 140 -5.21 -19.77 11.41
CA VAL A 140 -4.91 -19.18 12.72
C VAL A 140 -3.91 -20.06 13.47
N GLY A 141 -2.83 -19.43 13.94
CA GLY A 141 -1.67 -20.11 14.54
C GLY A 141 -0.52 -20.35 13.53
N ASN A 142 -0.73 -20.15 12.23
CA ASN A 142 0.34 -20.27 11.25
C ASN A 142 1.27 -19.05 11.32
N ARG A 143 2.42 -19.24 11.99
CA ARG A 143 3.55 -18.28 11.98
C ARG A 143 4.59 -18.74 10.98
N ALA A 144 4.93 -17.86 10.06
CA ALA A 144 6.00 -18.15 9.12
C ALA A 144 7.34 -18.23 9.85
N LYS A 145 8.16 -19.23 9.51
CA LYS A 145 9.49 -19.41 10.11
C LYS A 145 10.47 -18.33 9.64
N GLU A 146 10.23 -17.77 8.47
CA GLU A 146 11.06 -16.75 7.83
C GLU A 146 10.22 -15.77 6.99
N ASP A 147 10.81 -14.63 6.70
CA ASP A 147 10.23 -13.64 5.80
C ASP A 147 10.09 -14.21 4.37
N ALA A 148 9.05 -13.79 3.67
CA ALA A 148 9.04 -13.86 2.21
C ALA A 148 10.26 -13.11 1.64
N PHE A 149 10.75 -13.55 0.49
CA PHE A 149 11.93 -12.91 -0.11
C PHE A 149 11.74 -11.38 -0.27
N VAL A 150 10.57 -10.93 -0.74
CA VAL A 150 10.26 -9.51 -0.84
C VAL A 150 10.32 -8.81 0.51
N MET A 151 9.93 -9.47 1.60
CA MET A 151 10.01 -8.89 2.95
C MET A 151 11.45 -8.79 3.45
N LYS A 152 12.30 -9.81 3.19
CA LYS A 152 13.76 -9.72 3.45
C LYS A 152 14.34 -8.48 2.76
N ARG A 153 14.02 -8.28 1.48
CA ARG A 153 14.47 -7.10 0.70
C ARG A 153 14.01 -5.77 1.31
N LEU A 154 12.75 -5.71 1.73
CA LEU A 154 12.19 -4.49 2.32
C LEU A 154 12.80 -4.21 3.71
N ARG A 155 12.99 -5.23 4.55
CA ARG A 155 13.70 -5.05 5.83
C ARG A 155 15.15 -4.62 5.64
N ASP A 156 15.85 -5.17 4.63
CA ASP A 156 17.19 -4.74 4.26
C ASP A 156 17.22 -3.26 3.85
N ALA A 157 16.17 -2.78 3.18
CA ALA A 157 15.99 -1.37 2.84
C ALA A 157 15.63 -0.49 4.04
N GLY A 158 15.36 -1.08 5.20
CA GLY A 158 15.12 -0.38 6.46
C GLY A 158 13.67 0.07 6.68
N VAL A 159 12.69 -0.66 6.19
CA VAL A 159 11.27 -0.35 6.48
C VAL A 159 10.90 -0.67 7.93
N VAL A 160 9.90 0.03 8.44
CA VAL A 160 9.19 -0.34 9.68
C VAL A 160 7.91 -1.05 9.31
N LEU A 161 7.82 -2.35 9.55
CA LEU A 161 6.60 -3.10 9.32
C LEU A 161 5.59 -2.84 10.43
N LEU A 162 4.50 -2.13 10.10
CA LEU A 162 3.41 -1.80 11.03
C LEU A 162 2.47 -2.97 11.29
N GLY A 163 2.26 -3.84 10.28
CA GLY A 163 1.30 -4.92 10.41
C GLY A 163 0.88 -5.55 9.09
N LYS A 164 -0.13 -6.40 9.20
CA LYS A 164 -0.77 -7.13 8.09
C LYS A 164 -2.09 -6.48 7.72
N THR A 165 -2.32 -6.32 6.41
CA THR A 165 -3.61 -5.83 5.91
C THR A 165 -4.58 -6.97 5.65
N ASN A 166 -5.86 -6.70 5.91
CA ASN A 166 -6.94 -7.60 5.55
C ASN A 166 -7.04 -7.76 4.02
N LEU A 167 -7.69 -8.83 3.57
CA LEU A 167 -7.81 -9.16 2.16
C LEU A 167 -9.13 -9.90 1.90
N SER A 168 -9.51 -10.03 0.65
CA SER A 168 -10.52 -11.05 0.30
C SER A 168 -9.93 -12.42 0.63
N GLU A 169 -10.62 -13.22 1.43
CA GLU A 169 -10.11 -14.50 1.93
C GLU A 169 -9.57 -15.38 0.79
N TRP A 170 -8.35 -15.94 0.99
CA TRP A 170 -7.61 -16.72 -0.02
C TRP A 170 -7.46 -15.96 -1.35
N ALA A 171 -7.34 -14.63 -1.29
CA ALA A 171 -7.23 -13.75 -2.46
C ALA A 171 -8.38 -13.96 -3.48
N ASN A 172 -9.63 -14.12 -2.99
CA ASN A 172 -10.85 -14.44 -3.71
C ASN A 172 -11.01 -15.93 -4.12
N PHE A 173 -10.03 -16.79 -3.89
CA PHE A 173 -10.10 -18.20 -4.30
C PHE A 173 -10.77 -19.10 -3.25
N ARG A 174 -11.38 -18.53 -2.21
CA ARG A 174 -12.20 -19.25 -1.24
C ARG A 174 -13.46 -19.87 -1.87
N SER A 175 -14.07 -19.20 -2.83
CA SER A 175 -15.35 -19.57 -3.42
C SER A 175 -15.56 -18.88 -4.77
N SER A 176 -16.34 -19.47 -5.65
CA SER A 176 -16.85 -18.82 -6.87
C SER A 176 -17.77 -17.61 -6.58
N HIS A 177 -18.25 -17.47 -5.34
CA HIS A 177 -19.07 -16.37 -4.84
C HIS A 177 -18.32 -15.56 -3.78
N SER A 178 -17.01 -15.37 -3.95
CA SER A 178 -16.18 -14.60 -3.04
C SER A 178 -16.59 -13.11 -3.02
N CYS A 179 -16.55 -12.50 -1.84
CA CYS A 179 -16.81 -11.07 -1.67
C CYS A 179 -15.48 -10.31 -1.47
N SER A 180 -15.25 -9.28 -2.28
CA SER A 180 -14.04 -8.47 -2.17
C SER A 180 -13.96 -7.76 -0.81
N GLY A 181 -12.80 -7.90 -0.16
CA GLY A 181 -12.49 -7.28 1.12
C GLY A 181 -13.03 -8.00 2.35
N TRP A 182 -13.72 -9.13 2.18
CA TRP A 182 -14.18 -9.94 3.32
C TRP A 182 -13.24 -11.13 3.58
N SER A 183 -12.96 -11.36 4.84
CA SER A 183 -12.28 -12.58 5.29
C SER A 183 -12.87 -13.09 6.60
N SER A 184 -12.81 -14.40 6.84
CA SER A 184 -13.34 -15.00 8.06
C SER A 184 -12.58 -14.57 9.32
N ARG A 185 -11.29 -14.27 9.21
CA ARG A 185 -10.46 -13.76 10.31
C ARG A 185 -10.63 -12.26 10.52
N GLY A 186 -10.71 -11.48 9.44
CA GLY A 186 -10.66 -10.00 9.49
C GLY A 186 -12.02 -9.32 9.32
N GLY A 187 -13.08 -10.05 8.89
CA GLY A 187 -14.36 -9.42 8.52
C GLY A 187 -14.26 -8.59 7.25
N GLN A 188 -15.21 -7.67 7.05
CA GLN A 188 -15.33 -6.83 5.86
C GLN A 188 -14.50 -5.55 5.98
N THR A 189 -13.57 -5.34 5.06
CA THR A 189 -12.89 -4.06 4.82
C THR A 189 -13.80 -3.11 4.07
N LYS A 190 -13.85 -1.84 4.46
CA LYS A 190 -14.65 -0.79 3.85
C LYS A 190 -13.82 0.12 2.95
N SER A 191 -14.46 0.72 1.94
CA SER A 191 -13.87 1.82 1.18
C SER A 191 -13.76 3.07 2.07
N PRO A 192 -12.61 3.77 2.12
CA PRO A 192 -12.47 4.99 2.90
C PRO A 192 -13.25 6.17 2.32
N TYR A 193 -13.69 6.09 1.06
CA TYR A 193 -14.46 7.14 0.40
C TYR A 193 -15.96 6.96 0.55
N ILE A 194 -16.43 5.68 0.58
CA ILE A 194 -17.85 5.33 0.63
C ILE A 194 -17.97 4.13 1.58
N LEU A 195 -18.29 4.39 2.85
CA LEU A 195 -18.20 3.41 3.93
C LEU A 195 -19.15 2.20 3.82
N ASP A 196 -20.16 2.28 2.98
CA ASP A 196 -21.11 1.18 2.69
C ASP A 196 -20.69 0.34 1.48
N ARG A 197 -19.50 0.60 0.90
CA ARG A 197 -18.94 -0.13 -0.24
C ARG A 197 -17.67 -0.87 0.14
N ASN A 198 -17.41 -1.97 -0.56
CA ASN A 198 -16.12 -2.64 -0.46
C ASN A 198 -15.04 -1.87 -1.25
N PRO A 199 -13.77 -1.97 -0.88
CA PRO A 199 -12.66 -1.26 -1.53
C PRO A 199 -12.09 -2.01 -2.73
N SER A 200 -12.87 -2.93 -3.36
CA SER A 200 -12.33 -3.92 -4.29
C SER A 200 -11.34 -4.89 -3.60
N GLY A 201 -10.66 -5.72 -4.37
CA GLY A 201 -9.76 -6.74 -3.83
C GLY A 201 -8.94 -7.46 -4.93
N SER A 202 -8.19 -8.45 -4.51
CA SER A 202 -8.13 -9.04 -3.17
C SER A 202 -7.25 -8.30 -2.16
N SER A 203 -6.36 -7.38 -2.55
CA SER A 203 -5.56 -6.55 -1.62
C SER A 203 -6.38 -5.39 -1.03
N ALA A 204 -7.58 -5.70 -0.54
CA ALA A 204 -8.59 -4.75 -0.05
C ALA A 204 -8.07 -3.87 1.09
N GLY A 205 -7.44 -4.48 2.09
CA GLY A 205 -6.89 -3.77 3.23
C GLY A 205 -5.73 -2.86 2.84
N SER A 206 -4.83 -3.32 1.93
CA SER A 206 -3.73 -2.49 1.44
C SER A 206 -4.24 -1.26 0.68
N GLY A 207 -5.31 -1.42 -0.13
CA GLY A 207 -5.97 -0.31 -0.82
C GLY A 207 -6.62 0.68 0.13
N SER A 208 -7.46 0.18 1.05
CA SER A 208 -8.17 1.02 2.02
C SER A 208 -7.20 1.73 2.98
N ALA A 209 -6.21 1.02 3.54
CA ALA A 209 -5.21 1.59 4.45
C ALA A 209 -4.36 2.67 3.77
N GLY A 210 -3.87 2.40 2.54
CA GLY A 210 -3.08 3.36 1.77
C GLY A 210 -3.85 4.66 1.50
N ALA A 211 -5.12 4.55 1.08
CA ALA A 211 -5.98 5.69 0.79
C ALA A 211 -6.39 6.49 2.04
N ALA A 212 -6.54 5.82 3.19
CA ALA A 212 -6.84 6.46 4.47
C ALA A 212 -5.60 7.03 5.17
N ASN A 213 -4.42 6.96 4.55
CA ASN A 213 -3.15 7.39 5.15
C ASN A 213 -2.83 6.66 6.46
N LEU A 214 -3.04 5.33 6.52
CA LEU A 214 -2.73 4.49 7.68
C LEU A 214 -1.30 3.91 7.63
N SER A 215 -0.60 4.13 6.54
CA SER A 215 0.84 3.90 6.40
C SER A 215 1.40 4.81 5.30
N ALA A 216 2.73 4.90 5.21
CA ALA A 216 3.36 5.64 4.13
C ALA A 216 3.10 4.94 2.78
N ILE A 217 3.27 3.65 2.75
CA ILE A 217 3.14 2.78 1.57
C ILE A 217 2.57 1.41 1.97
N CYS A 218 1.96 0.70 1.00
CA CYS A 218 1.44 -0.64 1.18
C CYS A 218 1.96 -1.60 0.12
N VAL A 219 1.98 -2.90 0.46
CA VAL A 219 2.27 -4.00 -0.46
C VAL A 219 1.05 -4.89 -0.58
N GLY A 220 0.63 -5.16 -1.81
CA GLY A 220 -0.40 -6.13 -2.15
C GLY A 220 0.17 -7.34 -2.88
N THR A 221 -0.71 -8.26 -3.28
CA THR A 221 -0.38 -9.36 -4.21
C THR A 221 -1.43 -9.43 -5.29
N GLU A 222 -1.03 -9.84 -6.48
CA GLU A 222 -1.92 -9.96 -7.63
C GLU A 222 -1.63 -11.19 -8.46
N THR A 223 -2.68 -11.92 -8.74
CA THR A 223 -2.75 -12.89 -9.83
C THR A 223 -3.38 -12.20 -11.04
N ASP A 224 -4.60 -11.68 -10.85
CA ASP A 224 -5.39 -10.96 -11.84
C ASP A 224 -6.19 -9.85 -11.15
N GLY A 225 -5.78 -8.59 -11.32
CA GLY A 225 -6.45 -7.40 -10.81
C GLY A 225 -6.23 -7.08 -9.33
N SER A 226 -5.64 -7.97 -8.53
CA SER A 226 -5.69 -7.87 -7.05
C SER A 226 -4.78 -6.81 -6.40
N VAL A 227 -3.95 -6.11 -7.15
CA VAL A 227 -3.22 -4.87 -6.77
C VAL A 227 -3.85 -3.69 -7.49
N VAL A 228 -3.97 -3.80 -8.82
CA VAL A 228 -4.37 -2.65 -9.65
C VAL A 228 -5.83 -2.26 -9.47
N SER A 229 -6.74 -3.23 -9.25
CA SER A 229 -8.15 -2.94 -9.03
C SER A 229 -8.43 -2.23 -7.70
N PRO A 230 -7.97 -2.75 -6.51
CA PRO A 230 -8.13 -2.00 -5.27
C PRO A 230 -7.32 -0.71 -5.25
N ALA A 231 -6.18 -0.59 -5.96
CA ALA A 231 -5.48 0.67 -6.11
C ALA A 231 -6.33 1.70 -6.87
N SER A 232 -6.92 1.31 -8.01
CA SER A 232 -7.79 2.17 -8.82
C SER A 232 -9.01 2.66 -8.03
N VAL A 233 -9.73 1.74 -7.37
CA VAL A 233 -10.95 2.08 -6.60
C VAL A 233 -10.65 2.98 -5.41
N ASN A 234 -9.43 2.90 -4.85
CA ASN A 234 -9.02 3.69 -3.70
C ASN A 234 -8.08 4.86 -4.06
N ALA A 235 -8.05 5.28 -5.34
CA ALA A 235 -7.27 6.43 -5.83
C ALA A 235 -5.76 6.34 -5.48
N LEU A 236 -5.19 5.15 -5.62
CA LEU A 236 -3.77 4.86 -5.43
C LEU A 236 -3.09 4.52 -6.75
N VAL A 237 -1.77 4.60 -6.74
CA VAL A 237 -0.91 4.02 -7.77
C VAL A 237 -0.64 2.56 -7.40
N GLY A 238 -1.15 1.63 -8.22
CA GLY A 238 -0.87 0.20 -8.10
C GLY A 238 0.03 -0.26 -9.24
N ILE A 239 1.06 -1.01 -8.91
CA ILE A 239 1.92 -1.65 -9.92
C ILE A 239 1.82 -3.16 -9.76
N LYS A 240 1.39 -3.84 -10.84
CA LYS A 240 1.62 -5.27 -10.99
C LYS A 240 2.94 -5.46 -11.73
N PRO A 241 4.04 -5.82 -11.05
CA PRO A 241 5.30 -6.08 -11.72
C PRO A 241 5.17 -7.25 -12.71
N THR A 242 6.04 -7.27 -13.71
CA THR A 242 6.22 -8.47 -14.54
C THR A 242 6.60 -9.65 -13.64
N VAL A 243 5.98 -10.81 -13.85
CA VAL A 243 6.32 -12.05 -13.13
C VAL A 243 7.83 -12.30 -13.23
N GLY A 244 8.46 -12.55 -12.08
CA GLY A 244 9.91 -12.68 -11.97
C GLY A 244 10.68 -11.39 -11.64
N LEU A 245 10.03 -10.21 -11.63
CA LEU A 245 10.69 -8.99 -11.13
C LEU A 245 10.76 -8.97 -9.60
N TRP A 246 9.68 -9.37 -8.93
CA TRP A 246 9.63 -9.64 -7.51
C TRP A 246 9.44 -11.14 -7.29
N SER A 247 10.19 -11.72 -6.35
CA SER A 247 10.04 -13.12 -5.98
C SER A 247 8.70 -13.39 -5.31
N ARG A 248 8.19 -14.60 -5.54
CA ARG A 248 6.95 -15.14 -4.93
C ARG A 248 7.24 -16.04 -3.73
N THR A 249 8.51 -16.31 -3.43
CA THR A 249 8.90 -17.16 -2.28
C THR A 249 8.35 -16.59 -0.99
N GLY A 250 7.62 -17.42 -0.24
CA GLY A 250 6.99 -17.03 1.01
C GLY A 250 5.68 -16.25 0.86
N ILE A 251 5.06 -16.27 -0.33
CA ILE A 251 3.73 -15.74 -0.58
C ILE A 251 2.78 -16.92 -0.81
N ILE A 252 1.63 -16.94 -0.13
CA ILE A 252 0.61 -17.98 -0.34
C ILE A 252 0.15 -17.92 -1.79
N PRO A 253 0.32 -19.00 -2.58
CA PRO A 253 0.17 -18.97 -4.03
C PRO A 253 -1.27 -19.15 -4.51
N ILE A 254 -1.51 -18.69 -5.74
CA ILE A 254 -2.69 -19.00 -6.54
C ILE A 254 -2.25 -19.59 -7.88
N SER A 255 -1.42 -18.88 -8.63
CA SER A 255 -1.00 -19.24 -9.99
C SER A 255 0.48 -19.02 -10.19
N ALA A 256 1.21 -20.09 -10.45
CA ALA A 256 2.66 -20.03 -10.67
C ALA A 256 3.08 -19.16 -11.86
N THR A 257 2.18 -18.93 -12.81
CA THR A 257 2.46 -18.17 -14.04
C THR A 257 1.97 -16.72 -14.01
N GLN A 258 1.20 -16.32 -12.98
CA GLN A 258 0.56 -15.01 -12.93
C GLN A 258 0.86 -14.22 -11.65
N ASP A 259 1.14 -14.91 -10.54
CA ASP A 259 1.31 -14.30 -9.23
C ASP A 259 2.51 -13.36 -9.15
N THR A 260 2.31 -12.25 -8.47
CA THR A 260 3.37 -11.35 -8.02
C THR A 260 2.91 -10.55 -6.82
N ALA A 261 3.83 -10.04 -6.00
CA ALA A 261 3.54 -8.93 -5.09
C ALA A 261 3.79 -7.60 -5.82
N GLY A 262 3.22 -6.52 -5.31
CA GLY A 262 3.39 -5.22 -5.94
C GLY A 262 3.09 -4.03 -5.04
N PRO A 263 3.64 -2.84 -5.40
CA PRO A 263 3.42 -1.58 -4.72
C PRO A 263 1.98 -1.08 -4.81
N MET A 264 1.50 -0.50 -3.70
CA MET A 264 0.26 0.29 -3.62
C MET A 264 0.56 1.58 -2.84
N THR A 265 0.61 2.71 -3.53
CA THR A 265 1.11 3.97 -2.98
C THR A 265 0.26 5.16 -3.43
N ARG A 266 0.43 6.34 -2.80
CA ARG A 266 -0.29 7.56 -3.18
C ARG A 266 0.38 8.32 -4.33
N SER A 267 1.67 8.09 -4.57
CA SER A 267 2.41 8.76 -5.64
C SER A 267 3.18 7.78 -6.52
N VAL A 268 3.39 8.15 -7.79
CA VAL A 268 4.21 7.35 -8.73
C VAL A 268 5.66 7.26 -8.26
N GLN A 269 6.18 8.31 -7.62
CA GLN A 269 7.53 8.33 -7.09
C GLN A 269 7.70 7.29 -5.98
N ASP A 270 6.76 7.22 -5.03
CA ASP A 270 6.80 6.25 -3.94
C ASP A 270 6.64 4.81 -4.47
N ALA A 271 5.82 4.62 -5.52
CA ALA A 271 5.68 3.34 -6.20
C ALA A 271 7.00 2.90 -6.86
N ALA A 272 7.70 3.81 -7.52
CA ALA A 272 8.99 3.55 -8.14
C ALA A 272 10.09 3.18 -7.12
N ILE A 273 10.13 3.90 -5.98
CA ILE A 273 11.04 3.59 -4.86
C ILE A 273 10.78 2.19 -4.33
N LEU A 274 9.50 1.89 -4.03
CA LEU A 274 9.11 0.58 -3.47
C LEU A 274 9.36 -0.55 -4.46
N LEU A 275 9.09 -0.33 -5.75
CA LEU A 275 9.33 -1.31 -6.81
C LEU A 275 10.82 -1.72 -6.85
N GLY A 276 11.72 -0.75 -6.80
CA GLY A 276 13.17 -1.02 -6.81
C GLY A 276 13.63 -1.77 -5.57
N ALA A 277 13.10 -1.44 -4.41
CA ALA A 277 13.48 -2.06 -3.14
C ALA A 277 13.12 -3.55 -3.07
N GLY A 278 11.98 -3.96 -3.64
CA GLY A 278 11.55 -5.36 -3.66
C GLY A 278 12.20 -6.21 -4.76
N THR A 279 12.89 -5.58 -5.73
CA THR A 279 13.50 -6.27 -6.87
C THR A 279 14.75 -7.06 -6.46
N GLY A 280 14.87 -8.30 -6.95
CA GLY A 280 16.05 -9.15 -6.72
C GLY A 280 15.89 -10.55 -7.26
N VAL A 281 17.03 -11.22 -7.48
CA VAL A 281 17.07 -12.63 -7.89
C VAL A 281 16.97 -13.50 -6.64
N ASP A 282 16.12 -14.50 -6.71
CA ASP A 282 15.86 -15.47 -5.65
C ASP A 282 16.04 -16.89 -6.21
N GLU A 283 16.98 -17.65 -5.66
CA GLU A 283 17.25 -19.03 -6.09
C GLU A 283 16.05 -19.96 -5.86
N SER A 284 15.19 -19.66 -4.88
CA SER A 284 13.97 -20.41 -4.58
C SER A 284 12.80 -20.07 -5.53
N ASP A 285 12.91 -19.02 -6.33
CA ASP A 285 11.96 -18.65 -7.38
C ASP A 285 12.70 -18.42 -8.71
N PRO A 286 13.02 -19.49 -9.45
CA PRO A 286 13.87 -19.43 -10.64
C PRO A 286 13.42 -18.46 -11.73
N VAL A 287 12.12 -18.11 -11.79
CA VAL A 287 11.62 -17.12 -12.76
C VAL A 287 12.24 -15.73 -12.54
N THR A 288 12.75 -15.44 -11.35
CA THR A 288 13.45 -14.17 -11.07
C THR A 288 14.75 -14.03 -11.85
N ASN A 289 15.34 -15.12 -12.33
CA ASN A 289 16.53 -15.07 -13.20
C ASN A 289 16.26 -14.33 -14.52
N GLU A 290 15.01 -14.31 -14.99
CA GLU A 290 14.63 -13.57 -16.20
C GLU A 290 14.78 -12.05 -16.05
N SER A 291 14.86 -11.55 -14.82
CA SER A 291 15.08 -10.12 -14.52
C SER A 291 16.56 -9.69 -14.61
N ILE A 292 17.49 -10.63 -14.68
CA ILE A 292 18.94 -10.32 -14.74
C ILE A 292 19.24 -9.47 -15.96
N GLY A 293 19.90 -8.33 -15.73
CA GLY A 293 20.22 -7.35 -16.77
C GLY A 293 19.03 -6.54 -17.33
N LYS A 294 17.82 -6.82 -16.87
CA LYS A 294 16.59 -6.13 -17.32
C LYS A 294 15.92 -5.31 -16.20
N SER A 295 16.41 -5.38 -14.98
CA SER A 295 15.88 -4.69 -13.81
C SER A 295 16.88 -3.69 -13.25
N THR A 296 16.36 -2.74 -12.44
CA THR A 296 17.17 -1.78 -11.70
C THR A 296 16.70 -1.72 -10.24
N LYS A 297 17.56 -1.25 -9.35
CA LYS A 297 17.21 -0.97 -7.96
C LYS A 297 16.57 0.42 -7.79
N ASP A 298 16.73 1.29 -8.77
CA ASP A 298 16.17 2.65 -8.76
C ASP A 298 15.35 2.89 -10.02
N TYR A 299 14.03 2.78 -9.89
CA TYR A 299 13.08 3.09 -10.96
C TYR A 299 12.73 4.59 -11.02
N THR A 300 13.15 5.41 -10.06
CA THR A 300 12.88 6.86 -10.08
C THR A 300 13.62 7.56 -11.22
N VAL A 301 14.69 6.98 -11.72
CA VAL A 301 15.47 7.49 -12.88
C VAL A 301 14.63 7.59 -14.17
N TYR A 302 13.51 6.86 -14.23
CA TYR A 302 12.58 6.89 -15.36
C TYR A 302 11.48 7.94 -15.22
N LEU A 303 11.38 8.62 -14.09
CA LEU A 303 10.38 9.66 -13.84
C LEU A 303 10.83 10.98 -14.48
N LYS A 304 10.49 11.17 -15.76
CA LYS A 304 10.84 12.35 -16.54
C LYS A 304 9.62 13.20 -16.81
N LYS A 305 9.71 14.53 -16.60
CA LYS A 305 8.61 15.47 -16.84
C LYS A 305 8.17 15.50 -18.31
N ASP A 306 9.08 15.25 -19.23
CA ASP A 306 8.86 15.20 -20.68
C ASP A 306 8.71 13.76 -21.21
N GLY A 307 8.47 12.80 -20.33
CA GLY A 307 8.43 11.36 -20.66
C GLY A 307 7.35 10.97 -21.66
N LEU A 308 6.32 11.79 -21.85
CA LEU A 308 5.24 11.58 -22.82
C LEU A 308 5.57 12.07 -24.23
N LYS A 309 6.56 12.96 -24.37
CA LYS A 309 6.91 13.57 -25.67
C LYS A 309 7.30 12.51 -26.70
N GLY A 310 6.59 12.51 -27.83
CA GLY A 310 6.83 11.58 -28.95
C GLY A 310 6.39 10.14 -28.66
N LYS A 311 5.68 9.86 -27.57
CA LYS A 311 5.12 8.54 -27.26
C LYS A 311 3.81 8.31 -27.97
N ARG A 312 3.58 7.07 -28.41
CA ARG A 312 2.28 6.58 -28.88
C ARG A 312 1.63 5.79 -27.75
N ILE A 313 0.40 6.17 -27.35
CA ILE A 313 -0.34 5.56 -26.26
C ILE A 313 -1.63 4.97 -26.84
N GLY A 314 -1.76 3.65 -26.75
CA GLY A 314 -2.98 2.95 -27.11
C GLY A 314 -4.05 3.09 -26.01
N ILE A 315 -5.27 3.46 -26.39
CA ILE A 315 -6.44 3.44 -25.52
C ILE A 315 -7.41 2.41 -26.03
N GLU A 316 -7.77 1.44 -25.19
CA GLU A 316 -8.77 0.43 -25.53
C GLU A 316 -10.13 1.11 -25.77
N LYS A 317 -10.67 0.99 -26.98
CA LYS A 317 -11.86 1.70 -27.42
C LYS A 317 -13.11 1.40 -26.60
N SER A 318 -13.22 0.20 -26.00
CA SER A 318 -14.35 -0.14 -25.14
C SER A 318 -14.40 0.68 -23.84
N HIS A 319 -13.29 1.25 -23.39
CA HIS A 319 -13.23 2.15 -22.25
C HIS A 319 -13.73 3.58 -22.58
N LEU A 320 -13.89 3.90 -23.87
CA LEU A 320 -14.46 5.17 -24.33
C LEU A 320 -15.99 5.17 -24.41
N THR A 321 -16.61 4.08 -23.89
CA THR A 321 -18.07 3.88 -23.83
C THR A 321 -18.47 3.52 -22.39
N GLY A 322 -19.77 3.56 -22.09
CA GLY A 322 -20.29 3.17 -20.77
C GLY A 322 -20.58 4.37 -19.89
N ASN A 323 -20.14 4.37 -18.63
CA ASN A 323 -20.42 5.42 -17.67
C ASN A 323 -19.87 6.79 -18.15
N PRO A 324 -20.75 7.82 -18.37
CA PRO A 324 -20.32 9.10 -18.93
C PRO A 324 -19.27 9.84 -18.11
N ASP A 325 -19.34 9.73 -16.76
CA ASP A 325 -18.39 10.41 -15.87
C ASP A 325 -17.00 9.81 -16.00
N LEU A 326 -16.90 8.48 -16.06
CA LEU A 326 -15.63 7.78 -16.25
C LEU A 326 -15.04 8.08 -17.63
N VAL A 327 -15.86 8.06 -18.68
CA VAL A 327 -15.44 8.42 -20.05
C VAL A 327 -14.93 9.86 -20.09
N SER A 328 -15.62 10.81 -19.43
CA SER A 328 -15.20 12.20 -19.37
C SER A 328 -13.82 12.35 -18.70
N LEU A 329 -13.60 11.70 -17.57
CA LEU A 329 -12.29 11.69 -16.89
C LEU A 329 -11.18 11.08 -17.74
N LEU A 330 -11.46 9.97 -18.43
CA LEU A 330 -10.49 9.35 -19.33
C LEU A 330 -10.14 10.28 -20.50
N ARG A 331 -11.13 10.93 -21.14
CA ARG A 331 -10.88 11.89 -22.21
C ARG A 331 -10.09 13.10 -21.74
N ALA A 332 -10.37 13.62 -20.54
CA ALA A 332 -9.57 14.68 -19.96
C ALA A 332 -8.10 14.27 -19.75
N ALA A 333 -7.87 13.04 -19.28
CA ALA A 333 -6.51 12.49 -19.14
C ALA A 333 -5.81 12.34 -20.50
N MET A 334 -6.53 11.87 -21.54
CA MET A 334 -6.02 11.78 -22.92
C MET A 334 -5.58 13.16 -23.43
N THR A 335 -6.40 14.18 -23.24
CA THR A 335 -6.07 15.57 -23.63
C THR A 335 -4.80 16.07 -22.94
N VAL A 336 -4.61 15.77 -21.65
CA VAL A 336 -3.39 16.11 -20.94
C VAL A 336 -2.19 15.39 -21.54
N MET A 337 -2.30 14.10 -21.87
CA MET A 337 -1.22 13.33 -22.49
C MET A 337 -0.84 13.90 -23.87
N GLU A 338 -1.82 14.28 -24.69
CA GLU A 338 -1.61 14.92 -26.00
C GLU A 338 -0.92 16.29 -25.85
N THR A 339 -1.35 17.10 -24.88
CA THR A 339 -0.73 18.40 -24.58
C THR A 339 0.74 18.25 -24.16
N GLN A 340 1.09 17.12 -23.53
CA GLN A 340 2.46 16.77 -23.17
C GLN A 340 3.24 16.09 -24.33
N GLY A 341 2.68 16.05 -25.53
CA GLY A 341 3.33 15.59 -26.74
C GLY A 341 3.21 14.10 -27.05
N ALA A 342 2.28 13.40 -26.40
CA ALA A 342 1.92 12.04 -26.80
C ALA A 342 0.96 12.03 -27.99
N THR A 343 0.95 10.92 -28.75
CA THR A 343 -0.08 10.60 -29.75
C THR A 343 -0.98 9.52 -29.19
N ILE A 344 -2.28 9.80 -29.06
CA ILE A 344 -3.27 8.81 -28.65
C ILE A 344 -3.74 8.02 -29.85
N VAL A 345 -3.82 6.68 -29.69
CA VAL A 345 -4.30 5.72 -30.70
C VAL A 345 -5.37 4.86 -30.07
N GLU A 346 -6.58 4.87 -30.61
CA GLU A 346 -7.62 3.92 -30.21
C GLU A 346 -7.25 2.52 -30.72
N VAL A 347 -7.30 1.54 -29.83
CA VAL A 347 -6.97 0.14 -30.12
C VAL A 347 -8.10 -0.78 -29.68
N ASP A 348 -8.16 -1.95 -30.25
CA ASP A 348 -9.09 -3.02 -29.87
C ASP A 348 -8.27 -4.28 -29.51
N VAL A 349 -7.96 -4.40 -28.22
CA VAL A 349 -7.23 -5.56 -27.70
C VAL A 349 -8.16 -6.54 -26.98
N LEU A 350 -9.33 -6.08 -26.50
CA LEU A 350 -10.25 -6.91 -25.72
C LEU A 350 -11.13 -7.79 -26.59
N THR A 351 -11.51 -7.36 -27.80
CA THR A 351 -12.36 -8.17 -28.70
C THR A 351 -11.68 -9.48 -29.10
N PRO A 352 -10.42 -9.50 -29.56
CA PRO A 352 -9.71 -10.74 -29.81
C PRO A 352 -9.57 -11.63 -28.58
N LEU A 353 -9.32 -11.05 -27.39
CA LEU A 353 -9.20 -11.80 -26.15
C LEU A 353 -10.52 -12.48 -25.75
N LYS A 354 -11.67 -11.84 -25.95
CA LYS A 354 -13.00 -12.43 -25.69
C LYS A 354 -13.27 -13.65 -26.58
N LEU A 355 -12.75 -13.67 -27.80
CA LEU A 355 -12.89 -14.82 -28.73
C LEU A 355 -12.14 -16.06 -28.24
N LEU A 356 -11.09 -15.88 -27.41
CA LEU A 356 -10.34 -16.98 -26.80
C LEU A 356 -11.07 -17.60 -25.58
N GLY A 357 -12.27 -17.11 -25.25
CA GLY A 357 -13.03 -17.50 -24.05
C GLY A 357 -12.57 -16.77 -22.80
N THR A 358 -13.10 -17.16 -21.63
CA THR A 358 -12.66 -16.60 -20.35
C THR A 358 -11.44 -17.39 -19.80
N PRO A 359 -10.21 -17.10 -20.30
CA PRO A 359 -9.04 -17.95 -20.01
C PRO A 359 -8.61 -17.85 -18.55
N ASN A 360 -8.82 -16.67 -17.93
CA ASN A 360 -8.19 -16.35 -16.65
C ASN A 360 -8.63 -17.26 -15.49
N ILE A 361 -9.93 -17.48 -15.31
CA ILE A 361 -10.41 -18.33 -14.20
C ILE A 361 -10.01 -19.79 -14.42
N ARG A 362 -10.17 -20.33 -15.64
CA ARG A 362 -9.76 -21.70 -15.96
C ARG A 362 -8.26 -21.89 -15.83
N PHE A 363 -7.48 -20.92 -16.27
CA PHE A 363 -6.01 -20.93 -16.18
C PHE A 363 -5.53 -20.90 -14.73
N CYS A 364 -6.13 -20.07 -13.88
CA CYS A 364 -5.87 -20.03 -12.45
C CYS A 364 -6.19 -21.37 -11.76
N TYR A 365 -7.36 -21.98 -12.06
CA TYR A 365 -7.73 -23.28 -11.50
C TYR A 365 -6.81 -24.41 -11.97
N MET A 366 -6.32 -24.38 -13.20
CA MET A 366 -5.35 -25.39 -13.68
C MET A 366 -4.02 -25.29 -12.95
N ASN A 367 -3.54 -24.07 -12.67
CA ASN A 367 -2.30 -23.87 -11.94
C ASN A 367 -2.40 -24.26 -10.45
N LEU A 368 -3.59 -24.15 -9.83
CA LEU A 368 -3.82 -24.64 -8.45
C LEU A 368 -3.72 -26.17 -8.32
N LYS A 369 -3.91 -26.92 -9.42
CA LYS A 369 -3.80 -28.38 -9.42
C LYS A 369 -2.38 -28.91 -9.65
N THR A 370 -1.48 -28.06 -10.11
CA THR A 370 -0.09 -28.43 -10.47
C THR A 370 0.95 -27.82 -9.56
N GLY A 371 0.57 -26.93 -8.62
CA GLY A 371 1.43 -26.35 -7.56
C GLY A 371 1.12 -26.97 -6.22
#